data_d05e4a3ad2140b171faf3e1449e85a30
#
_entry.id   d05e4a3ad2140b171faf3e1449e85a30
#
_cell.length_a   1.000
_cell.length_b   1.000
_cell.length_c   1.000
_cell.angle_alpha   90.00
_cell.angle_beta   90.00
_cell.angle_gamma   90.00
#
_symmetry.space_group_name_H-M   'P 1'
#
loop_
_entity.id
_entity.type
_entity.pdbx_description
1 polymer ?
#
loop_
_entity_poly.entity_id
_entity_poly.type
_entity_poly.pdbx_seq_one_letter_code
_entity_poly.pdbx_strand_id
1 'polypeptide(L)'
;MAAAAKSVPGRPAEEACTASDVQEMRATLLAWYAAHKRDLPWRATRDPYRIWVSEIMLQQTRVAAVLEHYRLFLAAFPTVEALAAANEPEILALWSGLGYYRRARMLHRAARLVVSELAGVMPRTAEALLALPGVGAYTAAAVASIAFGEPVAVVDGNVERVLARVAGWSAAETGCVTKVRTFADMLVDPARPGDFNQGMMELGATVCLPRAPLCLGCPWQQWCRTRGEHPVPVRRTQQRQHSLRAVWLRGSGAKQQIRLMQRAADASLMAGMWELPGHDPKPDESPGFTVRHAITVTNHVVDVYVMRSKGALSVAGEWIPVNELSRHALTGLTRKVLRRLGYMK
;
A
#
# COMPACT_ATOMS: atom_id res chain seq x y z
N MET A 1 44.98 -0.95 1.72
CA MET A 1 45.00 0.52 1.59
C MET A 1 43.80 0.94 0.75
N ALA A 2 42.71 1.39 1.38
CA ALA A 2 41.52 1.84 0.70
C ALA A 2 41.67 3.32 0.38
N ALA A 3 41.61 3.68 -0.90
CA ALA A 3 41.70 5.06 -1.37
C ALA A 3 40.38 5.78 -1.02
N ALA A 4 40.48 6.74 -0.13
CA ALA A 4 39.39 7.66 0.19
C ALA A 4 39.08 8.53 -1.03
N ALA A 5 37.90 8.39 -1.60
CA ALA A 5 37.39 9.27 -2.64
C ALA A 5 37.20 10.68 -2.03
N LYS A 6 37.97 11.64 -2.53
CA LYS A 6 37.86 13.06 -2.17
C LYS A 6 36.50 13.58 -2.63
N SER A 7 35.66 13.99 -1.69
CA SER A 7 34.44 14.74 -1.96
C SER A 7 34.79 16.12 -2.52
N VAL A 8 34.31 16.45 -3.70
CA VAL A 8 34.36 17.80 -4.27
C VAL A 8 33.30 18.63 -3.53
N PRO A 9 33.62 19.79 -2.92
CA PRO A 9 32.64 20.64 -2.25
C PRO A 9 31.67 21.22 -3.29
N GLY A 10 30.38 20.91 -3.10
CA GLY A 10 29.38 21.07 -4.12
C GLY A 10 28.67 22.41 -4.15
N ARG A 11 28.31 22.84 -5.34
CA ARG A 11 27.16 23.71 -5.59
C ARG A 11 25.87 23.00 -5.15
N PRO A 12 24.83 23.72 -4.68
CA PRO A 12 23.50 23.16 -4.47
C PRO A 12 23.00 22.44 -5.71
N ALA A 13 22.27 21.33 -5.57
CA ALA A 13 21.84 20.53 -6.71
C ALA A 13 20.92 21.29 -7.67
N GLU A 14 20.16 22.26 -7.14
CA GLU A 14 19.30 23.18 -7.91
C GLU A 14 20.10 24.12 -8.81
N GLU A 15 21.34 24.49 -8.42
CA GLU A 15 22.25 25.32 -9.24
C GLU A 15 23.15 24.52 -10.18
N ALA A 16 23.10 23.20 -10.12
CA ALA A 16 24.05 22.33 -10.83
C ALA A 16 23.43 21.52 -11.99
N CYS A 17 22.10 21.47 -12.14
CA CYS A 17 21.44 20.88 -13.29
C CYS A 17 21.13 21.97 -14.31
N THR A 18 21.80 21.89 -15.46
CA THR A 18 21.48 22.77 -16.60
C THR A 18 20.15 22.34 -17.23
N ALA A 19 19.55 23.21 -18.06
CA ALA A 19 18.36 22.84 -18.84
C ALA A 19 18.61 21.62 -19.74
N SER A 20 19.82 21.46 -20.25
CA SER A 20 20.26 20.30 -21.02
C SER A 20 20.27 19.02 -20.18
N ASP A 21 20.82 19.09 -18.94
CA ASP A 21 20.81 17.94 -18.01
C ASP A 21 19.39 17.48 -17.70
N VAL A 22 18.48 18.41 -17.46
CA VAL A 22 17.05 18.09 -17.21
C VAL A 22 16.43 17.35 -18.40
N GLN A 23 16.67 17.82 -19.62
CA GLN A 23 16.17 17.16 -20.83
C GLN A 23 16.75 15.75 -21.00
N GLU A 24 18.03 15.58 -20.80
CA GLU A 24 18.70 14.28 -20.89
C GLU A 24 18.22 13.33 -19.79
N MET A 25 18.05 13.80 -18.56
CA MET A 25 17.50 13.01 -17.45
C MET A 25 16.08 12.52 -17.76
N ARG A 26 15.22 13.39 -18.32
CA ARG A 26 13.87 13.03 -18.77
C ARG A 26 13.91 11.94 -19.85
N ALA A 27 14.67 12.18 -20.92
CA ALA A 27 14.77 11.27 -22.05
C ALA A 27 15.31 9.90 -21.61
N THR A 28 16.36 9.89 -20.81
CA THR A 28 17.01 8.67 -20.31
C THR A 28 16.09 7.86 -19.41
N LEU A 29 15.36 8.52 -18.48
CA LEU A 29 14.39 7.85 -17.62
C LEU A 29 13.23 7.26 -18.42
N LEU A 30 12.67 8.03 -19.35
CA LEU A 30 11.54 7.58 -20.17
C LEU A 30 11.93 6.40 -21.08
N ALA A 31 13.12 6.43 -21.68
CA ALA A 31 13.65 5.32 -22.47
C ALA A 31 13.86 4.07 -21.60
N TRP A 32 14.48 4.24 -20.43
CA TRP A 32 14.66 3.15 -19.47
C TRP A 32 13.33 2.57 -19.01
N TYR A 33 12.37 3.42 -18.66
CA TYR A 33 11.04 2.99 -18.22
C TYR A 33 10.31 2.19 -19.31
N ALA A 34 10.35 2.65 -20.55
CA ALA A 34 9.74 1.93 -21.66
C ALA A 34 10.30 0.50 -21.83
N ALA A 35 11.60 0.32 -21.59
CA ALA A 35 12.30 -0.97 -21.73
C ALA A 35 12.17 -1.89 -20.51
N HIS A 36 12.00 -1.34 -19.29
CA HIS A 36 12.15 -2.11 -18.04
C HIS A 36 10.89 -2.10 -17.15
N LYS A 37 9.83 -1.38 -17.53
CA LYS A 37 8.60 -1.34 -16.71
C LYS A 37 8.01 -2.73 -16.54
N ARG A 38 7.66 -3.08 -15.31
CA ARG A 38 6.91 -4.31 -15.03
C ARG A 38 5.54 -4.24 -15.69
N ASP A 39 5.07 -5.35 -16.22
CA ASP A 39 3.72 -5.49 -16.74
C ASP A 39 2.72 -5.56 -15.56
N LEU A 40 2.02 -4.44 -15.32
CA LEU A 40 1.06 -4.29 -14.25
C LEU A 40 -0.28 -3.81 -14.82
N PRO A 41 -1.43 -4.41 -14.42
CA PRO A 41 -2.72 -4.15 -15.05
C PRO A 41 -3.14 -2.68 -15.02
N TRP A 42 -2.79 -1.93 -13.98
CA TRP A 42 -3.06 -0.50 -13.88
C TRP A 42 -2.17 0.39 -14.74
N ARG A 43 -1.13 -0.16 -15.37
CA ARG A 43 -0.28 0.54 -16.35
C ARG A 43 -0.77 0.40 -17.79
N ALA A 44 -1.69 -0.53 -18.03
CA ALA A 44 -2.31 -0.76 -19.33
C ALA A 44 -3.53 0.14 -19.59
N THR A 45 -3.87 1.04 -18.67
CA THR A 45 -5.06 1.88 -18.75
C THR A 45 -4.76 3.34 -18.44
N ARG A 46 -5.60 4.23 -18.97
CA ARG A 46 -5.68 5.65 -18.59
C ARG A 46 -6.98 5.99 -17.89
N ASP A 47 -7.80 5.01 -17.56
CA ASP A 47 -9.04 5.19 -16.83
C ASP A 47 -8.73 5.72 -15.41
N PRO A 48 -9.18 6.92 -15.03
CA PRO A 48 -8.87 7.56 -13.77
C PRO A 48 -9.39 6.78 -12.57
N TYR A 49 -10.54 6.11 -12.68
CA TYR A 49 -11.07 5.28 -11.62
C TYR A 49 -10.18 4.06 -11.35
N ARG A 50 -9.76 3.37 -12.40
CA ARG A 50 -8.88 2.19 -12.30
C ARG A 50 -7.51 2.54 -11.75
N ILE A 51 -6.94 3.66 -12.18
CA ILE A 51 -5.68 4.19 -11.66
C ILE A 51 -5.83 4.55 -10.18
N TRP A 52 -6.89 5.28 -9.82
CA TRP A 52 -7.16 5.66 -8.44
C TRP A 52 -7.28 4.44 -7.50
N VAL A 53 -8.04 3.41 -7.89
CA VAL A 53 -8.16 2.16 -7.13
C VAL A 53 -6.79 1.53 -6.90
N SER A 54 -5.95 1.44 -7.94
CA SER A 54 -4.60 0.88 -7.79
C SER A 54 -3.72 1.69 -6.86
N GLU A 55 -3.73 3.01 -6.97
CA GLU A 55 -2.92 3.90 -6.12
C GLU A 55 -3.31 3.79 -4.64
N ILE A 56 -4.61 3.70 -4.34
CA ILE A 56 -5.07 3.48 -2.97
C ILE A 56 -4.69 2.08 -2.46
N MET A 57 -4.78 1.03 -3.30
CA MET A 57 -4.39 -0.32 -2.90
C MET A 57 -2.89 -0.46 -2.65
N LEU A 58 -2.06 0.22 -3.43
CA LEU A 58 -0.59 0.19 -3.33
C LEU A 58 -0.04 0.93 -2.11
N GLN A 59 -0.82 1.83 -1.49
CA GLN A 59 -0.37 2.52 -0.28
C GLN A 59 0.02 1.50 0.81
N GLN A 60 1.32 1.46 1.16
CA GLN A 60 1.88 0.55 2.18
C GLN A 60 1.60 -0.95 1.93
N THR A 61 1.32 -1.34 0.68
CA THR A 61 1.04 -2.72 0.30
C THR A 61 1.95 -3.13 -0.86
N ARG A 62 2.48 -4.35 -0.82
CA ARG A 62 3.36 -4.86 -1.87
C ARG A 62 2.57 -5.17 -3.13
N VAL A 63 3.15 -4.90 -4.30
CA VAL A 63 2.56 -5.15 -5.63
C VAL A 63 1.97 -6.56 -5.75
N ALA A 64 2.74 -7.58 -5.36
CA ALA A 64 2.29 -8.97 -5.44
C ALA A 64 0.98 -9.27 -4.66
N ALA A 65 0.75 -8.55 -3.54
CA ALA A 65 -0.49 -8.69 -2.79
C ALA A 65 -1.65 -7.92 -3.42
N VAL A 66 -1.37 -6.88 -4.20
CA VAL A 66 -2.40 -6.03 -4.83
C VAL A 66 -2.97 -6.66 -6.10
N LEU A 67 -2.16 -7.39 -6.89
CA LEU A 67 -2.56 -7.88 -8.21
C LEU A 67 -3.92 -8.61 -8.23
N GLU A 68 -4.08 -9.61 -7.39
CA GLU A 68 -5.33 -10.39 -7.33
C GLU A 68 -6.48 -9.60 -6.72
N HIS A 69 -6.23 -8.80 -5.68
CA HIS A 69 -7.26 -7.95 -5.07
C HIS A 69 -7.77 -6.90 -6.06
N TYR A 70 -6.89 -6.28 -6.84
CA TYR A 70 -7.26 -5.31 -7.87
C TYR A 70 -8.16 -5.94 -8.94
N ARG A 71 -7.79 -7.14 -9.43
CA ARG A 71 -8.59 -7.87 -10.40
C ARG A 71 -10.00 -8.17 -9.87
N LEU A 72 -10.08 -8.73 -8.66
CA LEU A 72 -11.36 -9.10 -8.03
C LEU A 72 -12.21 -7.87 -7.69
N PHE A 73 -11.58 -6.80 -7.23
CA PHE A 73 -12.25 -5.55 -6.88
C PHE A 73 -12.87 -4.89 -8.11
N LEU A 74 -12.14 -4.79 -9.21
CA LEU A 74 -12.67 -4.23 -10.45
C LEU A 74 -13.69 -5.13 -11.17
N ALA A 75 -13.62 -6.44 -10.94
CA ALA A 75 -14.67 -7.35 -11.41
C ALA A 75 -16.00 -7.15 -10.67
N ALA A 76 -15.94 -6.84 -9.36
CA ALA A 76 -17.12 -6.56 -8.56
C ALA A 76 -17.61 -5.10 -8.72
N PHE A 77 -16.69 -4.16 -8.80
CA PHE A 77 -16.97 -2.72 -8.90
C PHE A 77 -16.26 -2.13 -10.12
N PRO A 78 -16.78 -2.35 -11.34
CA PRO A 78 -16.09 -1.95 -12.58
C PRO A 78 -16.04 -0.45 -12.81
N THR A 79 -16.92 0.32 -12.18
CA THR A 79 -17.03 1.78 -12.30
C THR A 79 -17.16 2.46 -10.93
N VAL A 80 -16.99 3.78 -10.90
CA VAL A 80 -17.14 4.57 -9.67
C VAL A 80 -18.58 4.53 -9.14
N GLU A 81 -19.58 4.43 -10.02
CA GLU A 81 -20.99 4.30 -9.66
C GLU A 81 -21.25 2.93 -8.99
N ALA A 82 -20.71 1.87 -9.55
CA ALA A 82 -20.82 0.52 -8.95
C ALA A 82 -20.20 0.49 -7.56
N LEU A 83 -19.03 1.13 -7.38
CA LEU A 83 -18.40 1.25 -6.07
C LEU A 83 -19.21 2.12 -5.09
N ALA A 84 -19.78 3.24 -5.57
CA ALA A 84 -20.59 4.15 -4.75
C ALA A 84 -21.87 3.48 -4.25
N ALA A 85 -22.50 2.65 -5.07
CA ALA A 85 -23.73 1.92 -4.76
C ALA A 85 -23.52 0.68 -3.88
N ALA A 86 -22.27 0.20 -3.74
CA ALA A 86 -21.94 -1.00 -2.99
C ALA A 86 -22.16 -0.82 -1.48
N ASN A 87 -22.35 -1.93 -0.78
CA ASN A 87 -22.38 -1.95 0.67
C ASN A 87 -20.96 -2.01 1.25
N GLU A 88 -20.71 -1.26 2.34
CA GLU A 88 -19.40 -1.24 2.99
C GLU A 88 -18.86 -2.65 3.35
N PRO A 89 -19.66 -3.59 3.89
CA PRO A 89 -19.19 -4.95 4.17
C PRO A 89 -18.65 -5.69 2.95
N GLU A 90 -19.24 -5.54 1.78
CA GLU A 90 -18.79 -6.17 0.54
C GLU A 90 -17.42 -5.61 0.10
N ILE A 91 -17.27 -4.29 0.18
CA ILE A 91 -16.00 -3.61 -0.12
C ILE A 91 -14.90 -4.09 0.83
N LEU A 92 -15.19 -4.16 2.14
CA LEU A 92 -14.23 -4.61 3.15
C LEU A 92 -13.89 -6.09 3.00
N ALA A 93 -14.83 -6.93 2.56
CA ALA A 93 -14.58 -8.35 2.28
C ALA A 93 -13.55 -8.51 1.14
N LEU A 94 -13.73 -7.80 0.02
CA LEU A 94 -12.80 -7.81 -1.12
C LEU A 94 -11.45 -7.15 -0.78
N TRP A 95 -11.43 -6.18 0.15
CA TRP A 95 -10.21 -5.54 0.63
C TRP A 95 -9.44 -6.38 1.65
N SER A 96 -10.08 -7.43 2.17
CA SER A 96 -9.55 -8.23 3.27
C SER A 96 -8.24 -8.93 2.88
N GLY A 97 -7.16 -8.61 3.58
CA GLY A 97 -5.79 -9.07 3.29
C GLY A 97 -4.83 -7.95 2.89
N LEU A 98 -5.32 -6.81 2.38
CA LEU A 98 -4.49 -5.64 2.09
C LEU A 98 -4.14 -4.80 3.32
N GLY A 99 -4.92 -4.94 4.40
CA GLY A 99 -4.77 -4.12 5.61
C GLY A 99 -5.20 -2.67 5.43
N TYR A 100 -5.00 -1.86 6.49
CA TYR A 100 -5.32 -0.42 6.47
C TYR A 100 -6.73 -0.11 5.91
N TYR A 101 -7.74 -0.75 6.43
CA TYR A 101 -9.14 -0.73 5.95
C TYR A 101 -9.77 0.67 5.88
N ARG A 102 -9.21 1.64 6.61
CA ARG A 102 -9.57 3.05 6.46
C ARG A 102 -9.44 3.53 5.02
N ARG A 103 -8.46 3.00 4.26
CA ARG A 103 -8.30 3.34 2.83
C ARG A 103 -9.52 2.92 2.03
N ALA A 104 -10.03 1.69 2.24
CA ALA A 104 -11.23 1.20 1.56
C ALA A 104 -12.47 2.05 1.89
N ARG A 105 -12.64 2.43 3.16
CA ARG A 105 -13.73 3.30 3.58
C ARG A 105 -13.64 4.70 2.97
N MET A 106 -12.44 5.28 2.94
CA MET A 106 -12.23 6.58 2.31
C MET A 106 -12.46 6.53 0.81
N LEU A 107 -11.98 5.47 0.14
CA LEU A 107 -12.23 5.22 -1.29
C LEU A 107 -13.74 5.14 -1.58
N HIS A 108 -14.49 4.38 -0.79
CA HIS A 108 -15.94 4.27 -0.92
C HIS A 108 -16.66 5.61 -0.67
N ARG A 109 -16.28 6.32 0.39
CA ARG A 109 -16.83 7.64 0.68
C ARG A 109 -16.58 8.64 -0.45
N ALA A 110 -15.36 8.63 -1.00
CA ALA A 110 -15.00 9.48 -2.12
C ALA A 110 -15.76 9.10 -3.41
N ALA A 111 -15.95 7.79 -3.67
CA ALA A 111 -16.77 7.34 -4.80
C ALA A 111 -18.22 7.85 -4.71
N ARG A 112 -18.82 7.81 -3.52
CA ARG A 112 -20.15 8.38 -3.29
C ARG A 112 -20.19 9.88 -3.58
N LEU A 113 -19.18 10.63 -3.14
CA LEU A 113 -19.08 12.06 -3.41
C LEU A 113 -18.95 12.33 -4.93
N VAL A 114 -18.10 11.56 -5.63
CA VAL A 114 -17.96 11.69 -7.08
C VAL A 114 -19.29 11.48 -7.79
N VAL A 115 -20.09 10.51 -7.35
CA VAL A 115 -21.41 10.26 -7.96
C VAL A 115 -22.42 11.31 -7.57
N SER A 116 -22.52 11.70 -6.30
CA SER A 116 -23.56 12.62 -5.82
C SER A 116 -23.31 14.08 -6.18
N GLU A 117 -22.05 14.54 -6.21
CA GLU A 117 -21.70 15.94 -6.38
C GLU A 117 -21.04 16.25 -7.73
N LEU A 118 -20.41 15.24 -8.36
CA LEU A 118 -19.68 15.40 -9.61
C LEU A 118 -20.28 14.59 -10.77
N ALA A 119 -21.52 14.11 -10.63
CA ALA A 119 -22.26 13.34 -11.66
C ALA A 119 -21.48 12.12 -12.20
N GLY A 120 -20.66 11.47 -11.36
CA GLY A 120 -19.82 10.32 -11.73
C GLY A 120 -18.52 10.69 -12.47
N VAL A 121 -18.24 11.97 -12.68
CA VAL A 121 -17.06 12.43 -13.41
C VAL A 121 -15.89 12.64 -12.45
N MET A 122 -14.79 11.93 -12.67
CA MET A 122 -13.57 12.10 -11.88
C MET A 122 -12.93 13.48 -12.11
N PRO A 123 -12.52 14.19 -11.04
CA PRO A 123 -11.78 15.45 -11.19
C PRO A 123 -10.48 15.24 -11.98
N ARG A 124 -10.12 16.23 -12.81
CA ARG A 124 -9.03 16.09 -13.77
C ARG A 124 -7.70 16.68 -13.30
N THR A 125 -7.71 17.52 -12.27
CA THR A 125 -6.51 18.19 -11.75
C THR A 125 -6.15 17.68 -10.37
N ALA A 126 -4.86 17.72 -10.03
CA ALA A 126 -4.38 17.33 -8.70
C ALA A 126 -5.05 18.17 -7.59
N GLU A 127 -5.26 19.46 -7.84
CA GLU A 127 -5.96 20.36 -6.91
C GLU A 127 -7.40 19.90 -6.64
N ALA A 128 -8.17 19.61 -7.68
CA ALA A 128 -9.55 19.16 -7.54
C ALA A 128 -9.64 17.75 -6.92
N LEU A 129 -8.69 16.85 -7.22
CA LEU A 129 -8.62 15.52 -6.63
C LEU A 129 -8.33 15.55 -5.12
N LEU A 130 -7.62 16.57 -4.62
CA LEU A 130 -7.35 16.75 -3.18
C LEU A 130 -8.61 16.95 -2.34
N ALA A 131 -9.71 17.42 -2.95
CA ALA A 131 -10.99 17.58 -2.25
C ALA A 131 -11.65 16.23 -1.91
N LEU A 132 -11.24 15.14 -2.56
CA LEU A 132 -11.83 13.83 -2.34
C LEU A 132 -11.33 13.20 -1.00
N PRO A 133 -12.24 12.62 -0.21
CA PRO A 133 -11.88 11.94 1.03
C PRO A 133 -10.79 10.87 0.85
N GLY A 134 -9.70 10.97 1.61
CA GLY A 134 -8.61 10.00 1.57
C GLY A 134 -7.64 10.14 0.40
N VAL A 135 -7.81 11.14 -0.44
CA VAL A 135 -6.87 11.50 -1.51
C VAL A 135 -5.89 12.54 -0.97
N GLY A 136 -4.63 12.14 -0.81
CA GLY A 136 -3.53 13.05 -0.45
C GLY A 136 -2.78 13.54 -1.69
N ALA A 137 -1.80 14.44 -1.46
CA ALA A 137 -1.02 15.05 -2.55
C ALA A 137 -0.38 14.03 -3.51
N TYR A 138 0.15 12.92 -2.97
CA TYR A 138 0.69 11.83 -3.77
C TYR A 138 -0.36 11.23 -4.72
N THR A 139 -1.50 10.79 -4.17
CA THR A 139 -2.55 10.13 -4.97
C THR A 139 -3.16 11.09 -5.99
N ALA A 140 -3.38 12.35 -5.59
CA ALA A 140 -3.88 13.38 -6.48
C ALA A 140 -2.94 13.59 -7.68
N ALA A 141 -1.66 13.78 -7.44
CA ALA A 141 -0.66 13.95 -8.48
C ALA A 141 -0.53 12.70 -9.37
N ALA A 142 -0.58 11.49 -8.79
CA ALA A 142 -0.50 10.24 -9.54
C ALA A 142 -1.71 10.10 -10.50
N VAL A 143 -2.93 10.28 -10.01
CA VAL A 143 -4.12 10.19 -10.86
C VAL A 143 -4.13 11.29 -11.92
N ALA A 144 -3.85 12.55 -11.55
CA ALA A 144 -3.84 13.68 -12.47
C ALA A 144 -2.80 13.51 -13.59
N SER A 145 -1.59 13.11 -13.26
CA SER A 145 -0.54 12.94 -14.26
C SER A 145 -0.71 11.70 -15.13
N ILE A 146 -1.13 10.57 -14.55
CA ILE A 146 -1.23 9.30 -15.29
C ILE A 146 -2.50 9.26 -16.15
N ALA A 147 -3.66 9.67 -15.61
CA ALA A 147 -4.94 9.61 -16.33
C ALA A 147 -5.14 10.80 -17.27
N PHE A 148 -4.78 11.99 -16.83
CA PHE A 148 -5.15 13.23 -17.50
C PHE A 148 -3.96 13.99 -18.11
N GLY A 149 -2.73 13.57 -17.84
CA GLY A 149 -1.54 14.20 -18.40
C GLY A 149 -1.19 15.55 -17.77
N GLU A 150 -1.66 15.84 -16.55
CA GLU A 150 -1.27 17.06 -15.84
C GLU A 150 0.23 16.98 -15.47
N PRO A 151 1.03 18.02 -15.79
CA PRO A 151 2.46 18.03 -15.53
C PRO A 151 2.77 18.33 -14.07
N VAL A 152 2.36 17.45 -13.17
CA VAL A 152 2.59 17.52 -11.72
C VAL A 152 3.46 16.36 -11.28
N ALA A 153 4.45 16.62 -10.41
CA ALA A 153 5.35 15.60 -9.93
C ALA A 153 4.72 14.75 -8.82
N VAL A 154 4.95 13.44 -8.89
CA VAL A 154 4.61 12.48 -7.83
C VAL A 154 5.83 12.28 -6.93
N VAL A 155 5.66 12.49 -5.63
CA VAL A 155 6.71 12.27 -4.63
C VAL A 155 6.21 11.30 -3.56
N ASP A 156 6.68 10.05 -3.64
CA ASP A 156 6.54 9.04 -2.58
C ASP A 156 7.91 8.78 -1.92
N GLY A 157 7.96 7.89 -0.94
CA GLY A 157 9.21 7.53 -0.28
C GLY A 157 10.27 6.90 -1.21
N ASN A 158 9.89 6.35 -2.37
CA ASN A 158 10.82 5.86 -3.38
C ASN A 158 11.42 7.02 -4.17
N VAL A 159 10.56 7.92 -4.66
CA VAL A 159 10.97 9.12 -5.41
C VAL A 159 11.82 10.04 -4.54
N GLU A 160 11.42 10.25 -3.28
CA GLU A 160 12.18 11.01 -2.29
C GLU A 160 13.61 10.44 -2.15
N ARG A 161 13.74 9.14 -1.97
CA ARG A 161 15.04 8.45 -1.88
C ARG A 161 15.87 8.61 -3.14
N VAL A 162 15.27 8.43 -4.33
CA VAL A 162 15.96 8.58 -5.62
C VAL A 162 16.51 9.98 -5.75
N LEU A 163 15.67 10.99 -5.58
CA LEU A 163 16.05 12.39 -5.78
C LEU A 163 17.07 12.86 -4.73
N ALA A 164 16.88 12.48 -3.47
CA ALA A 164 17.85 12.79 -2.42
C ALA A 164 19.24 12.20 -2.73
N ARG A 165 19.31 10.97 -3.25
CA ARG A 165 20.58 10.35 -3.66
C ARG A 165 21.17 10.99 -4.90
N VAL A 166 20.38 11.32 -5.91
CA VAL A 166 20.83 12.03 -7.12
C VAL A 166 21.44 13.36 -6.74
N ALA A 167 20.76 14.12 -5.89
CA ALA A 167 21.21 15.43 -5.43
C ALA A 167 22.31 15.38 -4.35
N GLY A 168 22.53 14.23 -3.70
CA GLY A 168 23.48 14.09 -2.59
C GLY A 168 22.96 14.67 -1.28
N TRP A 169 21.65 14.87 -1.12
CA TRP A 169 21.07 15.41 0.11
C TRP A 169 20.92 14.31 1.19
N SER A 170 21.15 14.69 2.43
CA SER A 170 20.87 13.82 3.56
C SER A 170 19.38 13.86 3.92
N ALA A 171 18.78 12.71 4.15
CA ALA A 171 17.39 12.61 4.64
C ALA A 171 17.19 13.27 6.03
N ALA A 172 18.28 13.46 6.80
CA ALA A 172 18.26 14.15 8.09
C ALA A 172 18.36 15.67 7.97
N GLU A 173 18.58 16.19 6.77
CA GLU A 173 18.73 17.64 6.54
C GLU A 173 17.39 18.34 6.64
N THR A 174 17.36 19.44 7.41
CA THR A 174 16.18 20.29 7.53
C THR A 174 15.77 20.84 6.16
N GLY A 175 14.49 20.70 5.78
CA GLY A 175 13.97 21.15 4.48
C GLY A 175 14.22 20.19 3.31
N CYS A 176 14.82 19.03 3.54
CA CYS A 176 15.05 18.03 2.48
C CYS A 176 13.77 17.69 1.68
N VAL A 177 12.63 17.55 2.35
CA VAL A 177 11.35 17.26 1.69
C VAL A 177 10.93 18.37 0.72
N THR A 178 11.10 19.64 1.09
CA THR A 178 10.78 20.78 0.21
C THR A 178 11.73 20.81 -0.99
N LYS A 179 13.04 20.66 -0.77
CA LYS A 179 14.03 20.57 -1.85
C LYS A 179 13.74 19.45 -2.82
N VAL A 180 13.39 18.26 -2.31
CA VAL A 180 13.01 17.10 -3.14
C VAL A 180 11.79 17.42 -4.00
N ARG A 181 10.78 18.09 -3.44
CA ARG A 181 9.58 18.46 -4.19
C ARG A 181 9.89 19.45 -5.29
N THR A 182 10.60 20.54 -5.00
CA THR A 182 11.04 21.53 -6.01
C THR A 182 11.83 20.85 -7.12
N PHE A 183 12.74 19.93 -6.78
CA PHE A 183 13.54 19.21 -7.77
C PHE A 183 12.68 18.24 -8.60
N ALA A 184 11.69 17.58 -7.99
CA ALA A 184 10.75 16.73 -8.71
C ALA A 184 9.90 17.53 -9.71
N ASP A 185 9.39 18.69 -9.30
CA ASP A 185 8.59 19.59 -10.15
C ASP A 185 9.41 20.11 -11.34
N MET A 186 10.71 20.41 -11.13
CA MET A 186 11.60 20.79 -12.22
C MET A 186 11.86 19.64 -13.20
N LEU A 187 11.91 18.39 -12.71
CA LEU A 187 12.24 17.21 -13.52
C LEU A 187 11.06 16.61 -14.25
N VAL A 188 9.80 16.79 -13.79
CA VAL A 188 8.65 16.16 -14.44
C VAL A 188 8.60 16.51 -15.93
N ASP A 189 8.37 15.50 -16.78
CA ASP A 189 8.26 15.71 -18.22
C ASP A 189 6.89 16.26 -18.58
N PRO A 190 6.77 17.48 -19.16
CA PRO A 190 5.48 18.10 -19.42
C PRO A 190 4.69 17.41 -20.55
N ALA A 191 5.36 16.68 -21.44
CA ALA A 191 4.69 15.96 -22.53
C ALA A 191 4.23 14.56 -22.10
N ARG A 192 4.93 13.93 -21.16
CA ARG A 192 4.68 12.56 -20.70
C ARG A 192 4.74 12.45 -19.18
N PRO A 193 3.99 13.28 -18.43
CA PRO A 193 4.13 13.34 -16.96
C PRO A 193 3.78 12.01 -16.28
N GLY A 194 2.75 11.31 -16.76
CA GLY A 194 2.35 10.01 -16.22
C GLY A 194 3.42 8.94 -16.40
N ASP A 195 4.06 8.85 -17.57
CA ASP A 195 5.15 7.89 -17.81
C ASP A 195 6.39 8.26 -16.98
N PHE A 196 6.71 9.55 -16.88
CA PHE A 196 7.81 10.05 -16.07
C PHE A 196 7.64 9.68 -14.59
N ASN A 197 6.49 9.98 -14.02
CA ASN A 197 6.17 9.66 -12.62
C ASN A 197 6.20 8.16 -12.36
N GLN A 198 5.60 7.35 -13.24
CA GLN A 198 5.69 5.90 -13.14
C GLN A 198 7.13 5.39 -13.27
N GLY A 199 7.94 6.00 -14.14
CA GLY A 199 9.37 5.72 -14.29
C GLY A 199 10.16 6.00 -13.01
N MET A 200 9.90 7.11 -12.36
CA MET A 200 10.52 7.48 -11.08
C MET A 200 10.18 6.48 -9.97
N MET A 201 8.90 6.12 -9.85
CA MET A 201 8.46 5.10 -8.88
C MET A 201 9.08 3.74 -9.17
N GLU A 202 9.15 3.33 -10.45
CA GLU A 202 9.75 2.07 -10.87
C GLU A 202 11.25 2.04 -10.58
N LEU A 203 11.96 3.12 -10.89
CA LEU A 203 13.40 3.27 -10.60
C LEU A 203 13.68 3.09 -9.11
N GLY A 204 12.88 3.70 -8.26
CA GLY A 204 12.98 3.54 -6.82
C GLY A 204 12.61 2.13 -6.32
N ALA A 205 11.68 1.46 -6.99
CA ALA A 205 11.23 0.13 -6.60
C ALA A 205 12.15 -1.00 -7.04
N THR A 206 12.91 -0.83 -8.14
CA THR A 206 13.66 -1.92 -8.78
C THR A 206 15.17 -1.72 -8.85
N VAL A 207 15.64 -0.48 -8.92
CA VAL A 207 17.06 -0.14 -9.09
C VAL A 207 17.62 0.60 -7.89
N CYS A 208 17.06 1.76 -7.58
CA CYS A 208 17.52 2.59 -6.46
C CYS A 208 16.94 2.08 -5.13
N LEU A 209 17.24 0.85 -4.76
CA LEU A 209 16.73 0.18 -3.58
C LEU A 209 17.20 0.85 -2.28
N PRO A 210 16.46 0.72 -1.15
CA PRO A 210 16.90 1.24 0.15
C PRO A 210 18.26 0.69 0.58
N ARG A 211 18.48 -0.61 0.36
CA ARG A 211 19.74 -1.31 0.60
C ARG A 211 20.25 -1.91 -0.70
N ALA A 212 21.56 -1.98 -0.86
CA ALA A 212 22.23 -2.53 -2.06
C ALA A 212 21.61 -2.02 -3.38
N PRO A 213 21.61 -0.71 -3.66
CA PRO A 213 21.08 -0.18 -4.91
C PRO A 213 21.89 -0.67 -6.09
N LEU A 214 21.20 -0.95 -7.20
CA LEU A 214 21.80 -1.48 -8.44
C LEU A 214 22.32 -0.33 -9.33
N CYS A 215 23.28 0.44 -8.83
CA CYS A 215 23.74 1.68 -9.43
C CYS A 215 24.28 1.53 -10.88
N LEU A 216 24.87 0.38 -11.22
CA LEU A 216 25.39 0.14 -12.58
C LEU A 216 24.28 0.07 -13.64
N GLY A 217 23.06 -0.31 -13.26
CA GLY A 217 21.88 -0.32 -14.15
C GLY A 217 21.01 0.94 -14.04
N CYS A 218 21.47 1.96 -13.30
CA CYS A 218 20.68 3.16 -13.08
C CYS A 218 20.78 4.12 -14.27
N PRO A 219 19.64 4.53 -14.89
CA PRO A 219 19.65 5.48 -16.00
C PRO A 219 20.23 6.85 -15.62
N TRP A 220 20.23 7.19 -14.34
CA TRP A 220 20.71 8.47 -13.81
C TRP A 220 22.07 8.37 -13.10
N GLN A 221 22.84 7.29 -13.33
CA GLN A 221 24.12 7.08 -12.67
C GLN A 221 25.10 8.26 -12.85
N GLN A 222 25.17 8.85 -14.04
CA GLN A 222 26.11 9.95 -14.33
C GLN A 222 25.82 11.22 -13.54
N TRP A 223 24.56 11.52 -13.24
CA TRP A 223 24.16 12.70 -12.45
C TRP A 223 24.08 12.42 -10.95
N CYS A 224 24.15 11.14 -10.53
CA CYS A 224 23.98 10.78 -9.14
C CYS A 224 25.22 11.09 -8.31
N ARG A 225 25.05 11.91 -7.27
CA ARG A 225 26.15 12.32 -6.37
C ARG A 225 26.48 11.29 -5.30
N THR A 226 25.49 10.47 -4.91
CA THR A 226 25.69 9.46 -3.86
C THR A 226 26.28 8.15 -4.38
N ARG A 227 25.76 7.62 -5.50
CA ARG A 227 26.18 6.32 -6.08
C ARG A 227 26.33 5.21 -5.05
N GLY A 228 25.30 5.02 -4.21
CA GLY A 228 25.34 4.05 -3.12
C GLY A 228 24.21 4.21 -2.13
N GLU A 229 24.41 3.66 -0.93
CA GLU A 229 23.45 3.75 0.16
C GLU A 229 23.63 5.05 0.95
N HIS A 230 22.50 5.67 1.35
CA HIS A 230 22.51 6.62 2.46
C HIS A 230 22.50 5.87 3.79
N PRO A 231 23.05 6.47 4.86
CA PRO A 231 22.85 5.96 6.20
C PRO A 231 21.35 5.84 6.48
N VAL A 232 20.90 4.62 6.77
CA VAL A 232 19.48 4.37 7.09
C VAL A 232 19.24 4.75 8.54
N PRO A 233 18.23 5.60 8.85
CA PRO A 233 17.85 5.85 10.23
C PRO A 233 17.55 4.55 10.96
N VAL A 234 18.04 4.41 12.18
CA VAL A 234 17.78 3.24 13.03
C VAL A 234 16.27 3.11 13.23
N ARG A 235 15.70 2.00 12.79
CA ARG A 235 14.27 1.71 13.00
C ARG A 235 13.97 1.70 14.49
N ARG A 236 12.93 2.45 14.91
CA ARG A 236 12.38 2.34 16.26
C ARG A 236 12.04 0.88 16.58
N THR A 237 12.38 0.46 17.79
CA THR A 237 12.09 -0.88 18.30
C THR A 237 10.59 -1.15 18.18
N GLN A 238 10.22 -2.20 17.45
CA GLN A 238 8.83 -2.60 17.32
C GLN A 238 8.35 -3.17 18.66
N GLN A 239 7.21 -2.70 19.14
CA GLN A 239 6.58 -3.27 20.32
C GLN A 239 6.17 -4.72 20.02
N ARG A 240 6.34 -5.61 21.02
CA ARG A 240 5.84 -6.99 20.94
C ARG A 240 4.64 -7.12 21.87
N GLN A 241 3.57 -7.71 21.37
CA GLN A 241 2.38 -8.02 22.15
C GLN A 241 2.05 -9.51 21.98
N HIS A 242 1.81 -10.19 23.10
CA HIS A 242 1.31 -11.55 23.13
C HIS A 242 -0.20 -11.57 23.31
N SER A 243 -0.91 -12.44 22.60
CA SER A 243 -2.35 -12.60 22.73
C SER A 243 -2.76 -14.04 22.45
N LEU A 244 -3.89 -14.43 23.03
CA LEU A 244 -4.44 -15.77 22.94
C LEU A 244 -5.75 -15.73 22.16
N ARG A 245 -5.94 -16.64 21.22
CA ARG A 245 -7.13 -16.72 20.37
C ARG A 245 -7.64 -18.14 20.26
N ALA A 246 -8.95 -18.32 20.27
CA ALA A 246 -9.57 -19.61 20.03
C ALA A 246 -10.21 -19.68 18.65
N VAL A 247 -10.02 -20.82 17.98
CA VAL A 247 -10.79 -21.22 16.81
C VAL A 247 -11.83 -22.26 17.25
N TRP A 248 -13.04 -21.79 17.50
CA TRP A 248 -14.13 -22.68 17.87
C TRP A 248 -14.81 -23.26 16.63
N LEU A 249 -14.88 -24.59 16.58
CA LEU A 249 -15.45 -25.35 15.48
C LEU A 249 -16.75 -26.04 15.93
N ARG A 250 -17.78 -26.02 15.06
CA ARG A 250 -19.02 -26.77 15.23
C ARG A 250 -19.39 -27.44 13.92
N GLY A 251 -19.93 -28.66 13.99
CA GLY A 251 -20.26 -29.46 12.80
C GLY A 251 -19.03 -30.04 12.10
N SER A 252 -19.26 -30.64 10.94
CA SER A 252 -18.22 -31.25 10.12
C SER A 252 -18.58 -31.19 8.63
N GLY A 253 -17.58 -31.35 7.75
CA GLY A 253 -17.77 -31.29 6.30
C GLY A 253 -18.45 -30.00 5.84
N ALA A 254 -19.41 -30.10 4.96
CA ALA A 254 -20.14 -28.95 4.40
C ALA A 254 -20.94 -28.13 5.43
N LYS A 255 -21.25 -28.71 6.60
CA LYS A 255 -21.98 -28.06 7.70
C LYS A 255 -21.04 -27.48 8.75
N GLN A 256 -19.76 -27.43 8.48
CA GLN A 256 -18.78 -26.91 9.43
C GLN A 256 -18.91 -25.38 9.59
N GLN A 257 -18.89 -24.91 10.81
CA GLN A 257 -18.99 -23.50 11.18
C GLN A 257 -17.84 -23.10 12.09
N ILE A 258 -17.45 -21.85 12.03
CA ILE A 258 -16.42 -21.23 12.87
C ILE A 258 -17.07 -20.08 13.65
N ARG A 259 -16.74 -19.99 14.94
CA ARG A 259 -17.19 -18.87 15.77
C ARG A 259 -16.30 -17.66 15.54
N LEU A 260 -16.92 -16.55 15.16
CA LEU A 260 -16.26 -15.27 14.97
C LEU A 260 -16.97 -14.18 15.79
N MET A 261 -16.21 -13.15 16.16
CA MET A 261 -16.72 -11.96 16.83
C MET A 261 -16.62 -10.78 15.90
N GLN A 262 -17.63 -9.94 15.84
CA GLN A 262 -17.55 -8.66 15.14
C GLN A 262 -17.01 -7.60 16.09
N ARG A 263 -15.98 -6.89 15.68
CA ARG A 263 -15.43 -5.73 16.41
C ARG A 263 -16.43 -4.59 16.41
N ALA A 264 -16.48 -3.82 17.49
CA ALA A 264 -17.35 -2.68 17.61
C ALA A 264 -17.16 -1.68 16.44
N ALA A 265 -18.22 -1.01 16.03
CA ALA A 265 -18.19 -0.05 14.92
C ALA A 265 -17.32 1.18 15.19
N ASP A 266 -17.10 1.50 16.47
CA ASP A 266 -16.26 2.58 16.98
C ASP A 266 -14.85 2.13 17.37
N ALA A 267 -14.49 0.86 17.17
CA ALA A 267 -13.16 0.34 17.50
C ALA A 267 -12.06 1.14 16.77
N SER A 268 -11.02 1.54 17.49
CA SER A 268 -9.89 2.32 16.95
C SER A 268 -9.12 1.62 15.82
N LEU A 269 -9.13 0.28 15.82
CA LEU A 269 -8.48 -0.55 14.78
C LEU A 269 -9.49 -1.54 14.23
N MET A 270 -9.56 -1.68 12.90
CA MET A 270 -10.36 -2.69 12.20
C MET A 270 -11.83 -2.74 12.66
N ALA A 271 -12.45 -1.57 12.86
CA ALA A 271 -13.85 -1.42 13.29
C ALA A 271 -14.80 -2.22 12.38
N GLY A 272 -15.81 -2.90 12.96
CA GLY A 272 -16.80 -3.69 12.23
C GLY A 272 -16.27 -4.97 11.56
N MET A 273 -14.98 -5.27 11.67
CA MET A 273 -14.42 -6.49 11.11
C MET A 273 -14.60 -7.71 12.02
N TRP A 274 -14.57 -8.88 11.40
CA TRP A 274 -14.69 -10.14 12.09
C TRP A 274 -13.34 -10.70 12.51
N GLU A 275 -13.24 -11.13 13.77
CA GLU A 275 -12.03 -11.73 14.33
C GLU A 275 -12.31 -13.00 15.13
N LEU A 276 -11.25 -13.78 15.37
CA LEU A 276 -11.32 -14.90 16.28
C LEU A 276 -11.53 -14.40 17.72
N PRO A 277 -12.39 -15.03 18.52
CA PRO A 277 -12.57 -14.66 19.92
C PRO A 277 -11.27 -14.81 20.71
N GLY A 278 -11.14 -14.00 21.76
CA GLY A 278 -10.12 -14.19 22.78
C GLY A 278 -10.25 -15.55 23.43
N HIS A 279 -9.17 -16.04 24.04
CA HIS A 279 -9.15 -17.29 24.78
C HIS A 279 -8.50 -17.09 26.14
N ASP A 280 -9.07 -17.71 27.13
CA ASP A 280 -8.52 -17.82 28.47
C ASP A 280 -8.28 -19.32 28.74
N PRO A 281 -7.04 -19.81 28.51
CA PRO A 281 -6.76 -21.24 28.54
C PRO A 281 -6.76 -21.75 29.99
N LYS A 282 -7.21 -23.00 30.15
CA LYS A 282 -7.06 -23.73 31.41
C LYS A 282 -5.58 -24.07 31.66
N PRO A 283 -5.16 -24.33 32.91
CA PRO A 283 -3.77 -24.61 33.26
C PRO A 283 -3.12 -25.75 32.43
N ASP A 284 -3.89 -26.76 32.03
CA ASP A 284 -3.40 -27.92 31.28
C ASP A 284 -3.63 -27.79 29.76
N GLU A 285 -4.09 -26.65 29.27
CA GLU A 285 -4.41 -26.44 27.88
C GLU A 285 -3.22 -25.87 27.12
N SER A 286 -2.79 -26.56 26.09
CA SER A 286 -1.68 -26.11 25.22
C SER A 286 -2.18 -25.56 23.89
N PRO A 287 -1.53 -24.52 23.35
CA PRO A 287 -1.89 -24.01 22.04
C PRO A 287 -1.62 -25.03 20.94
N GLY A 288 -2.51 -25.11 19.97
CA GLY A 288 -2.29 -25.94 18.78
C GLY A 288 -1.14 -25.44 17.91
N PHE A 289 -0.95 -24.13 17.86
CA PHE A 289 0.17 -23.47 17.16
C PHE A 289 0.26 -21.98 17.49
N THR A 290 1.41 -21.39 17.17
CA THR A 290 1.66 -19.95 17.30
C THR A 290 1.75 -19.28 15.94
N VAL A 291 1.21 -18.05 15.81
CA VAL A 291 1.27 -17.20 14.63
C VAL A 291 1.90 -15.86 14.99
N ARG A 292 2.81 -15.36 14.14
CA ARG A 292 3.31 -13.99 14.23
C ARG A 292 2.60 -13.12 13.20
N HIS A 293 2.10 -11.96 13.63
CA HIS A 293 1.37 -11.04 12.76
C HIS A 293 1.69 -9.59 13.16
N ALA A 294 2.10 -8.77 12.19
CA ALA A 294 2.37 -7.37 12.43
C ALA A 294 1.10 -6.54 12.17
N ILE A 295 0.74 -5.69 13.11
CA ILE A 295 -0.34 -4.71 12.98
C ILE A 295 0.26 -3.34 13.28
N THR A 296 0.31 -2.45 12.29
CA THR A 296 0.96 -1.14 12.40
C THR A 296 2.43 -1.25 12.87
N VAL A 297 2.75 -0.74 14.07
CA VAL A 297 4.10 -0.77 14.67
C VAL A 297 4.29 -1.89 15.69
N THR A 298 3.29 -2.75 15.88
CA THR A 298 3.29 -3.81 16.89
C THR A 298 3.39 -5.19 16.24
N ASN A 299 4.33 -5.99 16.70
CA ASN A 299 4.44 -7.41 16.36
C ASN A 299 3.63 -8.23 17.37
N HIS A 300 2.57 -8.84 16.91
CA HIS A 300 1.76 -9.76 17.70
C HIS A 300 2.32 -11.18 17.57
N VAL A 301 2.52 -11.81 18.72
CA VAL A 301 2.71 -13.26 18.85
C VAL A 301 1.40 -13.81 19.38
N VAL A 302 0.76 -14.69 18.63
CA VAL A 302 -0.62 -15.14 18.92
C VAL A 302 -0.61 -16.66 19.05
N ASP A 303 -0.91 -17.15 20.22
CA ASP A 303 -1.15 -18.57 20.42
C ASP A 303 -2.59 -18.90 20.09
N VAL A 304 -2.77 -19.95 19.29
CA VAL A 304 -4.04 -20.34 18.71
C VAL A 304 -4.47 -21.69 19.26
N TYR A 305 -5.63 -21.72 19.89
CA TYR A 305 -6.26 -22.91 20.44
C TYR A 305 -7.38 -23.36 19.49
N VAL A 306 -7.37 -24.62 19.10
CA VAL A 306 -8.39 -25.20 18.21
C VAL A 306 -9.35 -26.04 19.01
N MET A 307 -10.57 -25.56 19.17
CA MET A 307 -11.60 -26.09 20.06
C MET A 307 -12.78 -26.67 19.26
N ARG A 308 -13.37 -27.74 19.73
CA ARG A 308 -14.64 -28.29 19.19
C ARG A 308 -15.76 -28.08 20.19
N SER A 309 -16.83 -27.41 19.74
CA SER A 309 -18.02 -27.24 20.58
C SER A 309 -19.04 -28.33 20.30
N LYS A 310 -19.55 -28.93 21.39
CA LYS A 310 -20.68 -29.89 21.36
C LYS A 310 -22.01 -29.29 21.79
N GLY A 311 -22.03 -27.99 22.17
CA GLY A 311 -23.22 -27.32 22.73
C GLY A 311 -23.14 -25.80 22.65
N ALA A 312 -23.97 -25.11 23.44
CA ALA A 312 -23.96 -23.67 23.56
C ALA A 312 -22.64 -23.20 24.20
N LEU A 313 -22.04 -22.14 23.66
CA LEU A 313 -20.85 -21.51 24.22
C LEU A 313 -21.24 -20.18 24.87
N SER A 314 -20.64 -19.87 26.00
CA SER A 314 -20.75 -18.57 26.68
C SER A 314 -19.88 -17.49 25.98
N VAL A 315 -19.06 -17.88 25.02
CA VAL A 315 -18.18 -16.95 24.26
C VAL A 315 -19.03 -16.13 23.29
N ALA A 316 -18.87 -14.81 23.30
CA ALA A 316 -19.55 -13.91 22.39
C ALA A 316 -19.23 -14.21 20.92
N GLY A 317 -20.12 -13.85 19.99
CA GLY A 317 -19.92 -13.98 18.55
C GLY A 317 -21.00 -14.81 17.84
N GLU A 318 -20.76 -15.05 16.55
CA GLU A 318 -21.68 -15.76 15.66
C GLU A 318 -21.02 -16.99 15.04
N TRP A 319 -21.83 -17.98 14.69
CA TRP A 319 -21.38 -19.16 13.98
C TRP A 319 -21.48 -18.95 12.48
N ILE A 320 -20.33 -18.78 11.82
CA ILE A 320 -20.24 -18.53 10.38
C ILE A 320 -19.92 -19.82 9.65
N PRO A 321 -20.72 -20.22 8.63
CA PRO A 321 -20.39 -21.35 7.76
C PRO A 321 -19.05 -21.15 7.07
N VAL A 322 -18.24 -22.21 6.98
CA VAL A 322 -16.90 -22.14 6.36
C VAL A 322 -16.95 -21.66 4.91
N ASN A 323 -17.97 -22.05 4.16
CA ASN A 323 -18.17 -21.63 2.76
C ASN A 323 -18.59 -20.15 2.61
N GLU A 324 -18.98 -19.48 3.69
CA GLU A 324 -19.36 -18.06 3.71
C GLU A 324 -18.26 -17.13 4.24
N LEU A 325 -17.16 -17.68 4.75
CA LEU A 325 -16.06 -16.88 5.32
C LEU A 325 -15.51 -15.81 4.37
N SER A 326 -15.51 -16.08 3.06
CA SER A 326 -15.04 -15.13 2.05
C SER A 326 -15.93 -13.90 1.88
N ARG A 327 -17.19 -13.97 2.32
CA ARG A 327 -18.15 -12.85 2.30
C ARG A 327 -18.02 -11.93 3.50
N HIS A 328 -17.24 -12.32 4.51
CA HIS A 328 -17.05 -11.56 5.73
C HIS A 328 -15.75 -10.77 5.71
N ALA A 329 -15.79 -9.52 6.20
CA ALA A 329 -14.62 -8.68 6.36
C ALA A 329 -13.75 -9.17 7.53
N LEU A 330 -12.91 -10.17 7.28
CA LEU A 330 -12.06 -10.79 8.29
C LEU A 330 -10.79 -9.96 8.56
N THR A 331 -10.38 -9.86 9.84
CA THR A 331 -9.08 -9.26 10.17
C THR A 331 -7.93 -10.06 9.55
N GLY A 332 -6.81 -9.40 9.25
CA GLY A 332 -5.63 -10.06 8.64
C GLY A 332 -5.09 -11.23 9.48
N LEU A 333 -5.14 -11.11 10.81
CA LEU A 333 -4.77 -12.20 11.72
C LEU A 333 -5.72 -13.39 11.57
N THR A 334 -7.02 -13.17 11.60
CA THR A 334 -8.05 -14.21 11.43
C THR A 334 -7.86 -14.95 10.12
N ARG A 335 -7.69 -14.23 9.01
CA ARG A 335 -7.40 -14.86 7.71
C ARG A 335 -6.14 -15.74 7.74
N LYS A 336 -5.08 -15.24 8.35
CA LYS A 336 -3.81 -16.00 8.46
C LYS A 336 -3.98 -17.30 9.23
N VAL A 337 -4.73 -17.28 10.32
CA VAL A 337 -5.04 -18.46 11.12
C VAL A 337 -5.91 -19.43 10.33
N LEU A 338 -6.99 -18.95 9.71
CA LEU A 338 -7.92 -19.80 8.96
C LEU A 338 -7.29 -20.43 7.72
N ARG A 339 -6.38 -19.70 7.02
CA ARG A 339 -5.58 -20.29 5.93
C ARG A 339 -4.67 -21.40 6.42
N ARG A 340 -4.00 -21.22 7.56
CA ARG A 340 -3.13 -22.24 8.14
C ARG A 340 -3.90 -23.52 8.51
N LEU A 341 -5.17 -23.37 8.85
CA LEU A 341 -6.07 -24.50 9.15
C LEU A 341 -6.77 -25.09 7.91
N GLY A 342 -6.54 -24.53 6.71
CA GLY A 342 -7.12 -25.02 5.46
C GLY A 342 -8.58 -24.60 5.22
N TYR A 343 -9.11 -23.64 5.99
CA TYR A 343 -10.49 -23.14 5.84
C TYR A 343 -10.63 -22.00 4.82
N MET A 344 -9.53 -21.47 4.33
CA MET A 344 -9.49 -20.45 3.28
C MET A 344 -8.28 -20.68 2.36
N LYS A 345 -8.39 -20.22 1.12
CA LYS A 345 -7.28 -20.18 0.15
C LYS A 345 -6.39 -18.97 0.38
#